data_59eeeaf73e3caae8e7447c45dca42750
#
_entry.id   59eeeaf73e3caae8e7447c45dca42750
#
_cell.length_a   1.000
_cell.length_b   1.000
_cell.length_c   1.000
_cell.angle_alpha   90.00
_cell.angle_beta   90.00
_cell.angle_gamma   90.00
#
_symmetry.space_group_name_H-M   'P 1'
#
loop_
_entity.id
_entity.type
_entity.pdbx_description
1 polymer ?
#
loop_
_entity_poly.entity_id
_entity_poly.type
_entity_poly.pdbx_seq_one_letter_code
_entity_poly.pdbx_strand_id
1 'polypeptide(L)'
;DAALVIEKKGSTIFHLLCAEKDEVREKWEGPRLGPENVSQLGFESGFKIDDLILKTTEFLEGADHLFCQNKSQKKLFFALTKGLKGKKINFDLNPKNIKSVDSLIHELRLFKSKEEVSIIQKACDISSSAHERAMKAVKPEMYEYQLEAEYLHEFMVNGAKECAYPSIVGGGENACILHYSKNTDLLKDGDLVLVDAGCEYRGYASD
;
A
#
# COMPACT_ATOMS: atom_id res chain seq x y z
N ASP A 1 -9.96 -5.42 -5.35
CA ASP A 1 -9.02 -6.46 -4.89
C ASP A 1 -8.23 -7.00 -6.07
N ALA A 2 -6.95 -7.35 -5.83
CA ALA A 2 -6.09 -8.00 -6.81
C ALA A 2 -5.09 -8.93 -6.10
N ALA A 3 -4.58 -9.94 -6.83
CA ALA A 3 -3.52 -10.82 -6.36
C ALA A 3 -2.49 -11.05 -7.47
N LEU A 4 -1.22 -10.89 -7.12
CA LEU A 4 -0.10 -11.23 -7.98
C LEU A 4 0.33 -12.67 -7.68
N VAL A 5 0.45 -13.50 -8.69
CA VAL A 5 1.06 -14.82 -8.62
C VAL A 5 2.31 -14.85 -9.49
N ILE A 6 3.42 -15.25 -8.90
CA ILE A 6 4.69 -15.43 -9.61
C ILE A 6 4.98 -16.93 -9.65
N GLU A 7 4.93 -17.51 -10.83
CA GLU A 7 5.24 -18.91 -11.07
C GLU A 7 6.68 -19.06 -11.52
N LYS A 8 7.44 -19.98 -10.90
CA LYS A 8 8.82 -20.29 -11.24
C LYS A 8 8.96 -21.78 -11.56
N LYS A 9 8.84 -22.13 -12.84
CA LYS A 9 9.06 -23.45 -13.39
C LYS A 9 10.01 -23.35 -14.58
N GLY A 10 11.32 -23.22 -14.32
CA GLY A 10 12.30 -22.90 -15.36
C GLY A 10 12.31 -21.41 -15.70
N SER A 11 11.33 -20.91 -16.45
CA SER A 11 11.07 -19.46 -16.65
C SER A 11 10.29 -18.87 -15.48
N THR A 12 10.31 -17.55 -15.36
CA THR A 12 9.44 -16.82 -14.42
C THR A 12 8.24 -16.28 -15.20
N ILE A 13 7.04 -16.53 -14.72
CA ILE A 13 5.79 -16.09 -15.33
C ILE A 13 5.01 -15.28 -14.28
N PHE A 14 4.48 -14.13 -14.68
CA PHE A 14 3.71 -13.24 -13.82
C PHE A 14 2.23 -13.28 -14.21
N HIS A 15 1.39 -13.61 -13.24
CA HIS A 15 -0.06 -13.68 -13.41
C HIS A 15 -0.72 -12.64 -12.52
N LEU A 16 -1.70 -11.91 -13.03
CA LEU A 16 -2.52 -11.00 -12.24
C LEU A 16 -3.95 -11.55 -12.14
N LEU A 17 -4.43 -11.71 -10.91
CA LEU A 17 -5.85 -11.96 -10.66
C LEU A 17 -6.49 -10.64 -10.21
N CYS A 18 -7.52 -10.20 -10.94
CA CYS A 18 -8.18 -8.93 -10.66
C CYS A 18 -9.69 -9.01 -10.88
N ALA A 19 -10.39 -7.95 -10.49
CA ALA A 19 -11.83 -7.85 -10.71
C ALA A 19 -12.13 -7.80 -12.22
N GLU A 20 -13.22 -8.45 -12.62
CA GLU A 20 -13.76 -8.36 -13.98
C GLU A 20 -14.29 -6.94 -14.27
N LYS A 21 -14.38 -6.61 -15.54
CA LYS A 21 -15.15 -5.45 -15.97
C LYS A 21 -16.62 -5.61 -15.60
N ASP A 22 -17.23 -4.54 -15.16
CA ASP A 22 -18.64 -4.49 -14.78
C ASP A 22 -19.16 -3.12 -15.19
N GLU A 23 -19.88 -3.06 -16.29
CA GLU A 23 -20.39 -1.80 -16.86
C GLU A 23 -21.25 -0.99 -15.87
N VAL A 24 -21.96 -1.65 -14.97
CA VAL A 24 -22.78 -0.97 -13.97
C VAL A 24 -21.91 -0.32 -12.91
N ARG A 25 -20.94 -1.07 -12.37
CA ARG A 25 -20.01 -0.55 -11.35
C ARG A 25 -19.03 0.48 -11.94
N GLU A 26 -18.57 0.27 -13.16
CA GLU A 26 -17.65 1.21 -13.84
C GLU A 26 -18.28 2.60 -14.04
N LYS A 27 -19.60 2.70 -14.12
CA LYS A 27 -20.30 4.01 -14.12
C LYS A 27 -20.18 4.76 -12.79
N TRP A 28 -20.00 4.04 -11.68
CA TRP A 28 -19.91 4.62 -10.34
C TRP A 28 -18.48 4.74 -9.82
N GLU A 29 -17.64 3.76 -10.12
CA GLU A 29 -16.30 3.58 -9.54
C GLU A 29 -15.18 3.94 -10.52
N GLY A 30 -15.51 4.16 -11.81
CA GLY A 30 -14.53 4.34 -12.88
C GLY A 30 -14.12 3.02 -13.53
N PRO A 31 -13.34 3.09 -14.63
CA PRO A 31 -12.98 1.93 -15.44
C PRO A 31 -12.10 0.95 -14.69
N ARG A 32 -12.37 -0.35 -14.87
CA ARG A 32 -11.56 -1.44 -14.36
C ARG A 32 -10.66 -2.00 -15.45
N LEU A 33 -9.48 -2.48 -15.09
CA LEU A 33 -8.55 -3.11 -16.04
C LEU A 33 -9.19 -4.35 -16.69
N GLY A 34 -9.76 -5.23 -15.87
CA GLY A 34 -10.22 -6.55 -16.29
C GLY A 34 -9.09 -7.55 -16.55
N PRO A 35 -9.32 -8.85 -16.33
CA PRO A 35 -8.31 -9.89 -16.57
C PRO A 35 -7.79 -9.95 -18.02
N GLU A 36 -8.61 -9.54 -18.97
CA GLU A 36 -8.30 -9.55 -20.41
C GLU A 36 -7.27 -8.49 -20.83
N ASN A 37 -7.03 -7.47 -20.00
CA ASN A 37 -6.15 -6.36 -20.33
C ASN A 37 -4.84 -6.31 -19.51
N VAL A 38 -4.56 -7.35 -18.72
CA VAL A 38 -3.38 -7.36 -17.82
C VAL A 38 -2.04 -7.29 -18.55
N SER A 39 -2.00 -7.67 -19.84
CA SER A 39 -0.82 -7.52 -20.69
C SER A 39 -0.37 -6.08 -20.86
N GLN A 40 -1.28 -5.10 -20.72
CA GLN A 40 -0.94 -3.67 -20.72
C GLN A 40 -0.03 -3.28 -19.54
N LEU A 41 -0.03 -4.06 -18.46
CA LEU A 41 0.82 -3.89 -17.29
C LEU A 41 2.03 -4.84 -17.30
N GLY A 42 2.25 -5.59 -18.38
CA GLY A 42 3.37 -6.50 -18.53
C GLY A 42 3.18 -7.90 -17.90
N PHE A 43 1.93 -8.28 -17.57
CA PHE A 43 1.62 -9.64 -17.11
C PHE A 43 1.34 -10.57 -18.29
N GLU A 44 1.79 -11.82 -18.18
CA GLU A 44 1.58 -12.84 -19.22
C GLU A 44 0.15 -13.36 -19.26
N SER A 45 -0.54 -13.38 -18.11
CA SER A 45 -1.94 -13.79 -18.07
C SER A 45 -2.72 -13.17 -16.93
N GLY A 46 -4.03 -13.00 -17.16
CA GLY A 46 -5.01 -12.47 -16.22
C GLY A 46 -6.11 -13.46 -15.91
N PHE A 47 -6.56 -13.46 -14.66
CA PHE A 47 -7.66 -14.30 -14.19
C PHE A 47 -8.59 -13.48 -13.30
N LYS A 48 -9.80 -13.96 -13.08
CA LYS A 48 -10.74 -13.36 -12.12
C LYS A 48 -10.22 -13.53 -10.70
N ILE A 49 -10.36 -12.51 -9.88
CA ILE A 49 -9.97 -12.60 -8.46
C ILE A 49 -10.75 -13.69 -7.71
N ASP A 50 -11.99 -13.94 -8.09
CA ASP A 50 -12.83 -14.97 -7.51
C ASP A 50 -12.28 -16.39 -7.76
N ASP A 51 -11.49 -16.57 -8.82
CA ASP A 51 -10.83 -17.83 -9.14
C ASP A 51 -9.50 -18.03 -8.39
N LEU A 52 -9.12 -17.14 -7.46
CA LEU A 52 -7.83 -17.17 -6.79
C LEU A 52 -7.46 -18.55 -6.25
N ILE A 53 -8.36 -19.20 -5.53
CA ILE A 53 -8.09 -20.52 -4.94
C ILE A 53 -7.99 -21.61 -6.01
N LEU A 54 -8.86 -21.56 -7.01
CA LEU A 54 -8.84 -22.51 -8.13
C LEU A 54 -7.52 -22.39 -8.90
N LYS A 55 -7.13 -21.19 -9.29
CA LYS A 55 -5.89 -20.94 -10.04
C LYS A 55 -4.65 -21.21 -9.21
N THR A 56 -4.63 -20.83 -7.94
CA THR A 56 -3.52 -21.20 -7.05
C THR A 56 -3.35 -22.72 -7.00
N THR A 57 -4.45 -23.48 -6.95
CA THR A 57 -4.41 -24.93 -6.97
C THR A 57 -3.79 -25.47 -8.27
N GLU A 58 -4.14 -24.89 -9.43
CA GLU A 58 -3.57 -25.27 -10.73
C GLU A 58 -2.07 -24.94 -10.80
N PHE A 59 -1.63 -23.78 -10.32
CA PHE A 59 -0.23 -23.39 -10.30
C PHE A 59 0.63 -24.23 -9.35
N LEU A 60 0.03 -24.81 -8.31
CA LEU A 60 0.73 -25.69 -7.38
C LEU A 60 1.03 -27.07 -7.96
N GLU A 61 0.46 -27.44 -9.09
CA GLU A 61 0.74 -28.74 -9.71
C GLU A 61 2.22 -28.88 -10.05
N GLY A 62 2.91 -29.82 -9.39
CA GLY A 62 4.33 -30.05 -9.54
C GLY A 62 5.25 -28.98 -8.92
N ALA A 63 4.71 -28.09 -8.09
CA ALA A 63 5.52 -27.13 -7.34
C ALA A 63 6.11 -27.75 -6.06
N ASP A 64 7.32 -27.34 -5.68
CA ASP A 64 7.96 -27.78 -4.42
C ASP A 64 7.50 -26.92 -3.23
N HIS A 65 7.32 -25.62 -3.45
CA HIS A 65 7.03 -24.66 -2.40
C HIS A 65 6.01 -23.61 -2.84
N LEU A 66 5.19 -23.16 -1.89
CA LEU A 66 4.35 -21.98 -2.00
C LEU A 66 4.89 -20.88 -1.07
N PHE A 67 5.17 -19.72 -1.61
CA PHE A 67 5.55 -18.54 -0.84
C PHE A 67 4.38 -17.57 -0.74
N CYS A 68 4.06 -17.10 0.46
CA CYS A 68 3.04 -16.06 0.69
C CYS A 68 3.35 -15.25 1.95
N GLN A 69 2.67 -14.12 2.13
CA GLN A 69 2.85 -13.30 3.33
C GLN A 69 2.44 -14.05 4.60
N ASN A 70 3.17 -13.89 5.69
CA ASN A 70 2.90 -14.55 6.98
C ASN A 70 1.45 -14.40 7.46
N LYS A 71 0.91 -13.17 7.42
CA LYS A 71 -0.47 -12.89 7.82
C LYS A 71 -1.53 -13.61 6.98
N SER A 72 -1.18 -14.02 5.78
CA SER A 72 -2.07 -14.71 4.83
C SER A 72 -1.95 -16.23 4.86
N GLN A 73 -0.86 -16.81 5.38
CA GLN A 73 -0.55 -18.23 5.30
C GLN A 73 -1.67 -19.13 5.84
N LYS A 74 -2.18 -18.83 7.04
CA LYS A 74 -3.25 -19.65 7.66
C LYS A 74 -4.54 -19.61 6.84
N LYS A 75 -4.94 -18.42 6.38
CA LYS A 75 -6.16 -18.26 5.57
C LYS A 75 -6.03 -18.98 4.24
N LEU A 76 -4.90 -18.83 3.57
CA LEU A 76 -4.62 -19.48 2.28
C LEU A 76 -4.56 -21.00 2.44
N PHE A 77 -3.88 -21.51 3.46
CA PHE A 77 -3.82 -22.93 3.77
C PHE A 77 -5.22 -23.53 3.95
N PHE A 78 -6.08 -22.91 4.76
CA PHE A 78 -7.46 -23.35 4.95
C PHE A 78 -8.27 -23.31 3.65
N ALA A 79 -8.13 -22.25 2.86
CA ALA A 79 -8.84 -22.10 1.60
C ALA A 79 -8.41 -23.15 0.57
N LEU A 80 -7.11 -23.41 0.45
CA LEU A 80 -6.57 -24.47 -0.43
C LEU A 80 -7.03 -25.86 0.02
N THR A 81 -6.94 -26.17 1.32
CA THR A 81 -7.41 -27.46 1.85
C THR A 81 -8.89 -27.69 1.58
N LYS A 82 -9.71 -26.63 1.70
CA LYS A 82 -11.14 -26.69 1.39
C LYS A 82 -11.40 -26.82 -0.11
N GLY A 83 -10.69 -26.06 -0.93
CA GLY A 83 -10.85 -26.07 -2.39
C GLY A 83 -10.38 -27.37 -3.05
N LEU A 84 -9.45 -28.08 -2.40
CA LEU A 84 -8.90 -29.35 -2.87
C LEU A 84 -9.71 -30.58 -2.45
N LYS A 85 -10.79 -30.42 -1.69
CA LYS A 85 -11.65 -31.60 -1.31
C LYS A 85 -12.02 -32.39 -2.55
N GLY A 86 -11.44 -33.61 -2.66
CA GLY A 86 -11.69 -34.53 -3.75
C GLY A 86 -10.85 -34.35 -5.02
N LYS A 87 -9.94 -33.35 -5.08
CA LYS A 87 -8.97 -33.20 -6.16
C LYS A 87 -7.60 -33.73 -5.72
N LYS A 88 -7.00 -34.61 -6.51
CA LYS A 88 -5.60 -35.01 -6.36
C LYS A 88 -4.74 -33.95 -7.07
N ILE A 89 -3.87 -33.29 -6.37
CA ILE A 89 -2.81 -32.44 -6.93
C ILE A 89 -1.46 -33.01 -6.52
N ASN A 90 -0.47 -32.85 -7.38
CA ASN A 90 0.91 -33.23 -7.09
C ASN A 90 1.63 -32.11 -6.34
N PHE A 91 1.06 -31.70 -5.21
CA PHE A 91 1.65 -30.77 -4.25
C PHE A 91 1.33 -31.26 -2.83
N ASP A 92 2.36 -31.44 -2.02
CA ASP A 92 2.20 -31.78 -0.62
C ASP A 92 1.80 -30.54 0.18
N LEU A 93 0.51 -30.45 0.52
CA LEU A 93 -0.07 -29.41 1.40
C LEU A 93 0.41 -29.57 2.85
N ASN A 94 1.70 -29.82 3.05
CA ASN A 94 2.31 -29.71 4.36
C ASN A 94 2.56 -28.24 4.71
N PRO A 95 2.26 -27.76 5.93
CA PRO A 95 2.60 -26.39 6.33
C PRO A 95 4.08 -26.05 6.17
N LYS A 96 4.99 -27.03 6.17
CA LYS A 96 6.42 -26.83 5.91
C LYS A 96 6.73 -26.42 4.46
N ASN A 97 5.85 -26.71 3.52
CA ASN A 97 6.00 -26.35 2.10
C ASN A 97 5.40 -24.96 1.80
N ILE A 98 4.67 -24.39 2.76
CA ILE A 98 4.14 -23.03 2.68
C ILE A 98 5.08 -22.12 3.47
N LYS A 99 5.87 -21.32 2.77
CA LYS A 99 6.93 -20.47 3.32
C LYS A 99 6.51 -19.01 3.32
N SER A 100 7.11 -18.22 4.22
CA SER A 100 6.96 -16.76 4.16
C SER A 100 7.82 -16.17 3.05
N VAL A 101 7.22 -15.25 2.29
CA VAL A 101 7.94 -14.38 1.37
C VAL A 101 8.49 -13.12 2.06
N ASP A 102 8.04 -12.84 3.29
CA ASP A 102 8.30 -11.56 3.97
C ASP A 102 9.80 -11.29 4.13
N SER A 103 10.60 -12.29 4.55
CA SER A 103 12.04 -12.11 4.69
C SER A 103 12.73 -11.72 3.38
N LEU A 104 12.31 -12.32 2.27
CA LEU A 104 12.86 -12.00 0.95
C LEU A 104 12.52 -10.58 0.53
N ILE A 105 11.27 -10.16 0.76
CA ILE A 105 10.81 -8.80 0.46
C ILE A 105 11.51 -7.79 1.37
N HIS A 106 11.68 -8.10 2.66
CA HIS A 106 12.36 -7.20 3.60
C HIS A 106 13.82 -6.97 3.20
N GLU A 107 14.54 -8.01 2.80
CA GLU A 107 15.92 -7.87 2.30
C GLU A 107 15.99 -7.01 1.04
N LEU A 108 15.10 -7.21 0.08
CA LEU A 108 15.02 -6.38 -1.14
C LEU A 108 14.70 -4.91 -0.82
N ARG A 109 13.92 -4.64 0.24
CA ARG A 109 13.53 -3.28 0.64
C ARG A 109 14.61 -2.54 1.43
N LEU A 110 15.64 -3.23 1.96
CA LEU A 110 16.74 -2.57 2.68
C LEU A 110 17.53 -1.63 1.78
N PHE A 111 17.81 -2.04 0.55
CA PHE A 111 18.58 -1.26 -0.40
C PHE A 111 17.67 -0.73 -1.52
N LYS A 112 17.53 0.60 -1.58
CA LYS A 112 16.69 1.26 -2.56
C LYS A 112 17.42 1.42 -3.89
N SER A 113 16.73 1.21 -5.01
CA SER A 113 17.23 1.53 -6.33
C SER A 113 17.38 3.06 -6.52
N LYS A 114 18.01 3.47 -7.60
CA LYS A 114 18.11 4.91 -7.94
C LYS A 114 16.74 5.53 -8.21
N GLU A 115 15.85 4.77 -8.82
CA GLU A 115 14.47 5.17 -9.11
C GLU A 115 13.67 5.34 -7.82
N GLU A 116 13.79 4.40 -6.88
CA GLU A 116 13.16 4.50 -5.57
C GLU A 116 13.67 5.72 -4.79
N VAL A 117 14.99 5.94 -4.77
CA VAL A 117 15.59 7.13 -4.13
C VAL A 117 15.06 8.42 -4.76
N SER A 118 14.89 8.47 -6.08
CA SER A 118 14.32 9.64 -6.77
C SER A 118 12.87 9.90 -6.35
N ILE A 119 12.06 8.86 -6.16
CA ILE A 119 10.67 8.99 -5.69
C ILE A 119 10.63 9.47 -4.23
N ILE A 120 11.46 8.89 -3.37
CA ILE A 120 11.59 9.30 -1.96
C ILE A 120 12.03 10.77 -1.87
N GLN A 121 13.05 11.16 -2.65
CA GLN A 121 13.50 12.56 -2.70
C GLN A 121 12.36 13.50 -3.09
N LYS A 122 11.56 13.12 -4.10
CA LYS A 122 10.39 13.93 -4.50
C LYS A 122 9.36 14.03 -3.38
N ALA A 123 9.10 12.95 -2.64
CA ALA A 123 8.22 12.99 -1.47
C ALA A 123 8.76 13.95 -0.40
N CYS A 124 10.07 13.88 -0.09
CA CYS A 124 10.72 14.78 0.87
C CYS A 124 10.66 16.24 0.43
N ASP A 125 10.87 16.54 -0.87
CA ASP A 125 10.77 17.89 -1.41
C ASP A 125 9.37 18.48 -1.24
N ILE A 126 8.34 17.66 -1.49
CA ILE A 126 6.93 18.04 -1.29
C ILE A 126 6.66 18.37 0.18
N SER A 127 7.10 17.50 1.11
CA SER A 127 6.89 17.74 2.54
C SER A 127 7.70 18.93 3.06
N SER A 128 8.90 19.13 2.58
CA SER A 128 9.70 20.33 2.90
C SER A 128 8.95 21.61 2.50
N SER A 129 8.40 21.65 1.29
CA SER A 129 7.59 22.79 0.81
C SER A 129 6.32 22.97 1.66
N ALA A 130 5.70 21.89 2.10
CA ALA A 130 4.53 21.96 2.98
C ALA A 130 4.86 22.52 4.36
N HIS A 131 6.01 22.15 4.94
CA HIS A 131 6.49 22.75 6.19
C HIS A 131 6.76 24.26 6.02
N GLU A 132 7.43 24.66 4.95
CA GLU A 132 7.64 26.09 4.67
C GLU A 132 6.32 26.86 4.51
N ARG A 133 5.35 26.27 3.81
CA ARG A 133 4.02 26.86 3.65
C ARG A 133 3.31 27.02 5.00
N ALA A 134 3.28 25.99 5.80
CA ALA A 134 2.62 25.99 7.11
C ALA A 134 3.28 27.00 8.06
N MET A 135 4.62 27.08 8.08
CA MET A 135 5.35 28.08 8.87
C MET A 135 5.01 29.53 8.46
N LYS A 136 4.72 29.77 7.18
CA LYS A 136 4.30 31.09 6.69
C LYS A 136 2.83 31.40 6.99
N ALA A 137 1.98 30.36 7.08
CA ALA A 137 0.54 30.49 7.27
C ALA A 137 0.11 30.56 8.74
N VAL A 138 0.87 29.93 9.65
CA VAL A 138 0.52 29.85 11.08
C VAL A 138 0.42 31.21 11.72
N LYS A 139 -0.66 31.39 12.50
CA LYS A 139 -0.91 32.61 13.29
C LYS A 139 -1.80 32.29 14.50
N PRO A 140 -1.78 33.11 15.55
CA PRO A 140 -2.74 33.00 16.65
C PRO A 140 -4.17 32.96 16.15
N GLU A 141 -5.06 32.34 16.91
CA GLU A 141 -6.51 32.17 16.61
C GLU A 141 -6.80 31.20 15.43
N MET A 142 -5.81 30.52 14.87
CA MET A 142 -6.04 29.36 14.01
C MET A 142 -6.35 28.11 14.84
N TYR A 143 -7.18 27.23 14.34
CA TYR A 143 -7.30 25.88 14.85
C TYR A 143 -6.19 24.99 14.26
N GLU A 144 -5.78 23.97 15.02
CA GLU A 144 -4.75 23.00 14.61
C GLU A 144 -5.09 22.36 13.25
N TYR A 145 -6.35 21.97 13.00
CA TYR A 145 -6.79 21.42 11.71
C TYR A 145 -6.71 22.42 10.55
N GLN A 146 -6.74 23.73 10.81
CA GLN A 146 -6.54 24.73 9.75
C GLN A 146 -5.07 24.79 9.32
N LEU A 147 -4.15 24.59 10.26
CA LEU A 147 -2.74 24.43 9.92
C LEU A 147 -2.47 23.11 9.22
N GLU A 148 -3.13 22.01 9.64
CA GLU A 148 -3.10 20.72 8.93
C GLU A 148 -3.56 20.87 7.47
N ALA A 149 -4.60 21.66 7.21
CA ALA A 149 -5.09 21.90 5.85
C ALA A 149 -4.05 22.53 4.92
N GLU A 150 -3.09 23.34 5.45
CA GLU A 150 -2.00 23.90 4.65
C GLU A 150 -1.04 22.80 4.16
N TYR A 151 -0.77 21.80 5.00
CA TYR A 151 0.01 20.62 4.60
C TYR A 151 -0.72 19.80 3.53
N LEU A 152 -1.99 19.47 3.75
CA LEU A 152 -2.79 18.70 2.80
C LEU A 152 -2.89 19.39 1.45
N HIS A 153 -3.09 20.71 1.45
CA HIS A 153 -3.11 21.50 0.22
C HIS A 153 -1.80 21.33 -0.55
N GLU A 154 -0.66 21.55 0.13
CA GLU A 154 0.66 21.49 -0.53
C GLU A 154 0.98 20.09 -1.04
N PHE A 155 0.63 19.04 -0.29
CA PHE A 155 0.76 17.65 -0.74
C PHE A 155 -0.02 17.42 -2.03
N MET A 156 -1.30 17.78 -2.05
CA MET A 156 -2.20 17.51 -3.18
C MET A 156 -1.82 18.28 -4.44
N VAL A 157 -1.47 19.55 -4.35
CA VAL A 157 -1.11 20.35 -5.53
C VAL A 157 0.20 19.88 -6.17
N ASN A 158 1.06 19.19 -5.39
CA ASN A 158 2.30 18.60 -5.88
C ASN A 158 2.18 17.11 -6.25
N GLY A 159 0.96 16.55 -6.24
CA GLY A 159 0.64 15.20 -6.72
C GLY A 159 0.76 14.09 -5.68
N ALA A 160 1.00 14.41 -4.40
CA ALA A 160 0.87 13.49 -3.28
C ALA A 160 -0.57 13.53 -2.77
N LYS A 161 -1.38 12.55 -3.13
CA LYS A 161 -2.83 12.55 -2.83
C LYS A 161 -3.16 12.15 -1.40
N GLU A 162 -2.23 11.55 -0.69
CA GLU A 162 -2.44 11.00 0.64
C GLU A 162 -1.29 11.38 1.56
N CYS A 163 -1.59 11.44 2.86
CA CYS A 163 -0.58 11.49 3.89
C CYS A 163 0.05 10.11 4.07
N ALA A 164 1.33 10.07 4.43
CA ALA A 164 2.02 8.82 4.78
C ALA A 164 1.46 8.22 6.10
N TYR A 165 0.98 9.11 6.97
CA TYR A 165 0.33 8.80 8.26
C TYR A 165 -0.59 9.97 8.66
N PRO A 166 -1.51 9.77 9.64
CA PRO A 166 -2.33 10.86 10.16
C PRO A 166 -1.44 11.98 10.71
N SER A 167 -1.57 13.19 10.16
CA SER A 167 -0.75 14.33 10.57
C SER A 167 -0.99 14.68 12.05
N ILE A 168 0.05 15.05 12.75
CA ILE A 168 0.03 15.55 14.12
C ILE A 168 0.26 17.05 14.08
N VAL A 169 -0.69 17.82 14.60
CA VAL A 169 -0.57 19.27 14.75
C VAL A 169 -1.01 19.64 16.16
N GLY A 170 -0.07 19.86 17.06
CA GLY A 170 -0.36 20.14 18.47
C GLY A 170 0.18 21.49 18.91
N GLY A 171 -0.68 22.38 19.41
CA GLY A 171 -0.32 23.64 20.02
C GLY A 171 -0.21 23.58 21.54
N GLY A 172 0.70 24.34 22.16
CA GLY A 172 0.84 24.44 23.60
C GLY A 172 0.99 23.09 24.29
N GLU A 173 0.08 22.72 25.20
CA GLU A 173 0.11 21.45 25.94
C GLU A 173 -0.03 20.23 25.03
N ASN A 174 -0.77 20.34 23.91
CA ASN A 174 -0.94 19.25 22.96
C ASN A 174 0.38 18.85 22.28
N ALA A 175 1.32 19.77 22.16
CA ALA A 175 2.66 19.50 21.64
C ALA A 175 3.48 18.51 22.52
N CYS A 176 3.03 18.23 23.72
CA CYS A 176 3.66 17.24 24.63
C CYS A 176 3.07 15.83 24.49
N ILE A 177 2.06 15.63 23.62
CA ILE A 177 1.40 14.33 23.39
C ILE A 177 1.99 13.71 22.13
N LEU A 178 2.73 12.60 22.25
CA LEU A 178 3.51 11.98 21.18
C LEU A 178 2.71 11.70 19.90
N HIS A 179 1.57 11.06 20.00
CA HIS A 179 0.70 10.77 18.85
C HIS A 179 -0.63 11.50 18.96
N TYR A 180 -0.53 12.82 19.13
CA TYR A 180 -1.71 13.68 19.15
C TYR A 180 -2.34 13.75 17.76
N SER A 181 -3.59 13.30 17.63
CA SER A 181 -4.27 13.17 16.34
C SER A 181 -5.61 13.91 16.27
N LYS A 182 -6.02 14.60 17.34
CA LYS A 182 -7.32 15.32 17.34
C LYS A 182 -7.24 16.57 16.47
N ASN A 183 -6.15 17.32 16.53
CA ASN A 183 -5.89 18.54 15.77
C ASN A 183 -7.05 19.56 15.84
N THR A 184 -7.67 19.77 17.04
CA THR A 184 -8.91 20.52 17.15
C THR A 184 -8.82 21.78 17.99
N ASP A 185 -7.70 21.99 18.68
CA ASP A 185 -7.59 23.10 19.62
C ASP A 185 -7.13 24.40 18.92
N LEU A 186 -7.39 25.51 19.57
CA LEU A 186 -7.02 26.85 19.09
C LEU A 186 -5.55 27.13 19.43
N LEU A 187 -4.76 27.53 18.44
CA LEU A 187 -3.41 28.01 18.63
C LEU A 187 -3.40 29.41 19.24
N LYS A 188 -2.69 29.59 20.34
CA LYS A 188 -2.61 30.86 21.07
C LYS A 188 -1.29 31.57 20.79
N ASP A 189 -1.30 32.86 20.97
CA ASP A 189 -0.04 33.65 20.88
C ASP A 189 0.97 33.18 21.94
N GLY A 190 2.19 32.90 21.52
CA GLY A 190 3.25 32.38 22.39
C GLY A 190 3.29 30.85 22.54
N ASP A 191 2.33 30.12 22.00
CA ASP A 191 2.36 28.65 22.01
C ASP A 191 3.52 28.12 21.12
N LEU A 192 4.15 27.06 21.59
CA LEU A 192 4.93 26.18 20.69
C LEU A 192 3.97 25.30 19.92
N VAL A 193 4.18 25.16 18.62
CA VAL A 193 3.40 24.29 17.75
C VAL A 193 4.31 23.16 17.24
N LEU A 194 4.00 21.94 17.64
CA LEU A 194 4.64 20.74 17.11
C LEU A 194 3.86 20.27 15.89
N VAL A 195 4.57 19.96 14.83
CA VAL A 195 3.98 19.30 13.65
C VAL A 195 4.82 18.10 13.27
N ASP A 196 4.16 16.99 13.07
CA ASP A 196 4.69 15.77 12.48
C ASP A 196 3.76 15.37 11.33
N ALA A 197 4.24 15.62 10.10
CA ALA A 197 3.45 15.44 8.89
C ALA A 197 4.33 15.07 7.70
N GLY A 198 3.98 14.00 7.03
CA GLY A 198 4.63 13.54 5.82
C GLY A 198 3.62 13.11 4.76
N CYS A 199 3.99 13.24 3.49
CA CYS A 199 3.17 12.79 2.38
C CYS A 199 3.57 11.41 1.87
N GLU A 200 2.63 10.72 1.24
CA GLU A 200 2.91 9.57 0.39
C GLU A 200 2.98 10.03 -1.07
N TYR A 201 4.06 9.70 -1.75
CA TYR A 201 4.20 9.93 -3.18
C TYR A 201 4.60 8.63 -3.88
N ARG A 202 3.70 8.11 -4.73
CA ARG A 202 3.90 6.86 -5.51
C ARG A 202 4.32 5.65 -4.65
N GLY A 203 3.71 5.48 -3.49
CA GLY A 203 3.98 4.37 -2.58
C GLY A 203 5.17 4.57 -1.63
N TYR A 204 5.78 5.76 -1.60
CA TYR A 204 6.91 6.09 -0.72
C TYR A 204 6.55 7.26 0.20
N ALA A 205 6.83 7.07 1.47
CA ALA A 205 6.68 8.10 2.49
C ALA A 205 7.85 9.08 2.47
N SER A 206 7.59 10.31 2.88
CA SER A 206 8.60 11.37 3.06
C SER A 206 9.09 11.49 4.49
N ASP A 207 8.73 10.55 5.34
CA ASP A 207 9.15 10.51 6.74
C ASP A 207 10.54 9.88 6.89
#